data_4d46ec41ae883bbb59f975f8592ad4ec
#
_entry.id   4d46ec41ae883bbb59f975f8592ad4ec
#
_cell.length_a   1.000
_cell.length_b   1.000
_cell.length_c   1.000
_cell.angle_alpha   90.00
_cell.angle_beta   90.00
_cell.angle_gamma   90.00
#
_symmetry.space_group_name_H-M   'P 1'
#
loop_
_entity.id
_entity.type
_entity.pdbx_description
1 polymer ?
#
loop_
_entity_poly.entity_id
_entity_poly.type
_entity_poly.pdbx_seq_one_letter_code
_entity_poly.pdbx_strand_id
1 'polypeptide(L)'
;MAVKYVFVTGGVVSGLGKGITAASLGRLLKARGYKVTMQKFDPYINIDPGTMNPIQHGEVFVTEDGTETDLDLGHYERFIDENLDKNSNVTTGKVYWSVLQKERRGDYGGGTVQVIPHITNEIKGRFYRNFTDQETRIAIIEVGGTVGDIESQPFLESIRQFQHEVGRENAILIHVTLIPYLSASQELKTKPTQASVKDLQGMGIQPDIIVCRSEHPLDQGIKDKIALFCNVPNNRVLQNLDVEHLYEAPLAMEKEHLAQVACECLKLECPEPDLTDWKAMVESLRTPTDSVTVALVGKYTQLHDAYISVVEALKHGGISHHSVVDIKWVDSETVTHDNVDSVLHNVNGILVPGGFGDRGIDGKIEAITYAREHKIPFLGLCLGMQLAIVEFTRNVVGYNDAHSIELDPSTTHPVIALMPDQNGVEDIGGTLRLGSYPCVLDKASKAYALYGEETIYERHRHRYEVNNDFRAVLTEKGMLLSGLSPDGRIVEMCELPDHPFFVATQAHPELKSRPNRPHPLFKGFVEAALGYKK
;
A
#
# COMPACT_ATOMS: atom_id res chain seq x y z
N MET A 1 1.51 -18.96 -24.86
CA MET A 1 2.05 -19.91 -23.84
C MET A 1 1.05 -19.98 -22.71
N ALA A 2 0.98 -21.11 -21.97
CA ALA A 2 0.11 -21.22 -20.80
C ALA A 2 0.62 -20.30 -19.67
N VAL A 3 -0.31 -19.74 -18.88
CA VAL A 3 0.02 -18.95 -17.70
C VAL A 3 0.69 -19.83 -16.65
N LYS A 4 1.68 -19.31 -15.95
CA LYS A 4 2.35 -19.96 -14.82
C LYS A 4 1.92 -19.32 -13.50
N TYR A 5 1.79 -20.13 -12.46
CA TYR A 5 1.33 -19.70 -11.14
C TYR A 5 2.39 -19.96 -10.08
N VAL A 6 2.62 -18.98 -9.25
CA VAL A 6 3.49 -19.08 -8.08
C VAL A 6 2.67 -18.79 -6.84
N PHE A 7 2.39 -19.79 -6.03
CA PHE A 7 1.76 -19.60 -4.74
C PHE A 7 2.81 -19.33 -3.67
N VAL A 8 2.58 -18.33 -2.82
CA VAL A 8 3.45 -17.98 -1.70
C VAL A 8 2.65 -18.15 -0.41
N THR A 9 3.10 -19.06 0.44
CA THR A 9 2.51 -19.31 1.76
C THR A 9 3.53 -19.05 2.85
N GLY A 10 3.08 -18.92 4.10
CA GLY A 10 3.99 -18.75 5.23
C GLY A 10 3.62 -19.64 6.40
N GLY A 11 4.61 -19.95 7.21
CA GLY A 11 4.44 -20.74 8.42
C GLY A 11 5.27 -20.22 9.58
N VAL A 12 5.05 -20.79 10.75
CA VAL A 12 5.69 -20.48 12.02
C VAL A 12 5.08 -19.25 12.71
N VAL A 13 5.15 -18.05 12.10
CA VAL A 13 4.59 -16.80 12.66
C VAL A 13 4.08 -15.89 11.54
N SER A 14 3.23 -14.93 11.88
CA SER A 14 2.84 -13.82 10.99
C SER A 14 4.01 -12.81 10.84
N GLY A 15 3.92 -11.91 9.87
CA GLY A 15 4.94 -10.85 9.70
C GLY A 15 6.28 -11.32 9.13
N LEU A 16 6.37 -12.55 8.57
CA LEU A 16 7.61 -13.11 7.99
C LEU A 16 8.10 -12.43 6.71
N GLY A 17 7.36 -11.47 6.17
CA GLY A 17 7.70 -10.86 4.89
C GLY A 17 7.37 -11.72 3.67
N LYS A 18 6.28 -12.52 3.74
CA LYS A 18 5.72 -13.23 2.57
C LYS A 18 5.47 -12.29 1.40
N GLY A 19 4.79 -11.16 1.66
CA GLY A 19 4.47 -10.14 0.67
C GLY A 19 5.72 -9.57 0.01
N ILE A 20 6.74 -9.26 0.79
CA ILE A 20 8.02 -8.75 0.27
C ILE A 20 8.77 -9.81 -0.53
N THR A 21 8.74 -11.08 -0.09
CA THR A 21 9.33 -12.19 -0.87
C THR A 21 8.59 -12.36 -2.21
N ALA A 22 7.26 -12.33 -2.21
CA ALA A 22 6.43 -12.42 -3.40
C ALA A 22 6.67 -11.22 -4.34
N ALA A 23 6.68 -10.00 -3.82
CA ALA A 23 6.93 -8.77 -4.55
C ALA A 23 8.36 -8.72 -5.13
N SER A 24 9.36 -9.19 -4.37
CA SER A 24 10.74 -9.31 -4.84
C SER A 24 10.86 -10.28 -6.01
N LEU A 25 10.22 -11.44 -5.92
CA LEU A 25 10.15 -12.38 -7.04
C LEU A 25 9.47 -11.74 -8.26
N GLY A 26 8.36 -11.04 -8.05
CA GLY A 26 7.66 -10.31 -9.11
C GLY A 26 8.57 -9.30 -9.81
N ARG A 27 9.32 -8.50 -9.04
CA ARG A 27 10.30 -7.55 -9.59
C ARG A 27 11.40 -8.27 -10.39
N LEU A 28 11.95 -9.36 -9.88
CA LEU A 28 13.02 -10.12 -10.53
C LEU A 28 12.56 -10.79 -11.83
N LEU A 29 11.35 -11.31 -11.86
CA LEU A 29 10.76 -11.88 -13.08
C LEU A 29 10.45 -10.80 -14.11
N LYS A 30 9.93 -9.64 -13.67
CA LYS A 30 9.70 -8.48 -14.54
C LYS A 30 11.02 -7.96 -15.14
N ALA A 31 12.10 -7.91 -14.35
CA ALA A 31 13.44 -7.54 -14.83
C ALA A 31 13.99 -8.50 -15.89
N ARG A 32 13.45 -9.71 -15.98
CA ARG A 32 13.75 -10.73 -17.00
C ARG A 32 12.82 -10.67 -18.22
N GLY A 33 11.94 -9.67 -18.29
CA GLY A 33 11.01 -9.47 -19.40
C GLY A 33 9.69 -10.24 -19.30
N TYR A 34 9.38 -10.87 -18.17
CA TYR A 34 8.08 -11.49 -17.97
C TYR A 34 7.02 -10.47 -17.58
N LYS A 35 5.81 -10.60 -18.13
CA LYS A 35 4.63 -9.92 -17.58
C LYS A 35 4.16 -10.67 -16.34
N VAL A 36 4.08 -9.93 -15.24
CA VAL A 36 3.76 -10.46 -13.92
C VAL A 36 2.54 -9.74 -13.36
N THR A 37 1.61 -10.48 -12.78
CA THR A 37 0.55 -9.94 -11.93
C THR A 37 0.60 -10.55 -10.54
N MET A 38 0.02 -9.85 -9.56
CA MET A 38 0.02 -10.31 -8.18
C MET A 38 -1.38 -10.33 -7.59
N GLN A 39 -1.62 -11.32 -6.72
CA GLN A 39 -2.86 -11.43 -5.94
C GLN A 39 -2.55 -11.67 -4.47
N LYS A 40 -3.39 -11.09 -3.62
CA LYS A 40 -3.45 -11.34 -2.17
C LYS A 40 -4.73 -12.08 -1.83
N PHE A 41 -4.59 -13.18 -1.09
CA PHE A 41 -5.71 -13.93 -0.52
C PHE A 41 -5.66 -13.81 1.00
N ASP A 42 -6.64 -13.11 1.57
CA ASP A 42 -6.70 -12.83 3.01
C ASP A 42 -7.73 -13.74 3.69
N PRO A 43 -7.33 -14.47 4.75
CA PRO A 43 -8.20 -15.46 5.40
C PRO A 43 -9.26 -14.84 6.31
N TYR A 44 -9.27 -13.52 6.55
CA TYR A 44 -10.29 -12.89 7.39
C TYR A 44 -11.67 -12.83 6.70
N ILE A 45 -12.74 -12.76 7.51
CA ILE A 45 -14.13 -12.83 7.06
C ILE A 45 -14.69 -11.49 6.58
N ASN A 46 -14.00 -10.37 6.83
CA ASN A 46 -14.41 -9.08 6.29
C ASN A 46 -14.48 -9.14 4.75
N ILE A 47 -15.47 -8.48 4.16
CA ILE A 47 -15.60 -8.41 2.69
C ILE A 47 -14.44 -7.62 2.11
N ASP A 48 -14.10 -6.50 2.74
CA ASP A 48 -12.94 -5.67 2.43
C ASP A 48 -12.43 -4.98 3.71
N PRO A 49 -11.25 -4.35 3.69
CA PRO A 49 -10.70 -3.65 4.84
C PRO A 49 -11.28 -2.24 5.07
N GLY A 50 -12.19 -1.76 4.23
CA GLY A 50 -12.67 -0.36 4.25
C GLY A 50 -13.26 0.10 5.58
N THR A 51 -13.83 -0.83 6.37
CA THR A 51 -14.40 -0.56 7.70
C THR A 51 -13.47 -0.99 8.85
N MET A 52 -12.29 -1.53 8.56
CA MET A 52 -11.35 -1.97 9.58
C MET A 52 -10.64 -0.79 10.24
N ASN A 53 -10.26 -0.97 11.51
CA ASN A 53 -9.50 0.04 12.24
C ASN A 53 -8.04 0.05 11.76
N PRO A 54 -7.51 1.19 11.25
CA PRO A 54 -6.13 1.29 10.80
C PRO A 54 -5.07 0.98 11.88
N ILE A 55 -5.41 1.15 13.17
CA ILE A 55 -4.51 0.78 14.28
C ILE A 55 -4.35 -0.74 14.40
N GLN A 56 -5.30 -1.54 13.92
CA GLN A 56 -5.24 -3.01 13.98
C GLN A 56 -4.70 -3.64 12.69
N HIS A 57 -5.04 -3.07 11.53
CA HIS A 57 -4.79 -3.66 10.22
C HIS A 57 -3.83 -2.86 9.33
N GLY A 58 -3.42 -1.67 9.78
CA GLY A 58 -2.64 -0.77 8.95
C GLY A 58 -3.49 0.02 7.95
N GLU A 59 -2.85 0.53 6.93
CA GLU A 59 -3.46 1.35 5.88
C GLU A 59 -4.46 0.56 5.04
N VAL A 60 -5.57 1.20 4.67
CA VAL A 60 -6.45 0.73 3.59
C VAL A 60 -5.91 1.26 2.27
N PHE A 61 -5.38 0.38 1.44
CA PHE A 61 -4.88 0.71 0.11
C PHE A 61 -6.02 0.69 -0.91
N VAL A 62 -6.08 1.67 -1.81
CA VAL A 62 -7.12 1.77 -2.84
C VAL A 62 -6.51 1.62 -4.23
N THR A 63 -7.06 0.71 -5.03
CA THR A 63 -6.63 0.46 -6.41
C THR A 63 -7.20 1.50 -7.40
N GLU A 64 -6.73 1.47 -8.65
CA GLU A 64 -7.25 2.38 -9.71
C GLU A 64 -8.76 2.24 -9.91
N ASP A 65 -9.30 1.04 -9.82
CA ASP A 65 -10.73 0.77 -9.99
C ASP A 65 -11.58 0.95 -8.73
N GLY A 66 -10.99 1.53 -7.66
CA GLY A 66 -11.70 1.91 -6.44
C GLY A 66 -11.91 0.78 -5.45
N THR A 67 -11.18 -0.32 -5.56
CA THR A 67 -11.28 -1.39 -4.57
C THR A 67 -10.44 -1.07 -3.35
N GLU A 68 -11.04 -1.13 -2.17
CA GLU A 68 -10.36 -1.08 -0.87
C GLU A 68 -9.70 -2.42 -0.59
N THR A 69 -8.40 -2.40 -0.27
CA THR A 69 -7.57 -3.60 -0.17
C THR A 69 -6.62 -3.52 1.01
N ASP A 70 -5.98 -4.65 1.33
CA ASP A 70 -4.89 -4.74 2.29
C ASP A 70 -3.65 -3.94 1.82
N LEU A 71 -2.84 -3.47 2.78
CA LEU A 71 -1.62 -2.68 2.55
C LEU A 71 -0.57 -3.41 1.70
N ASP A 72 -0.58 -4.74 1.67
CA ASP A 72 0.36 -5.54 0.87
C ASP A 72 0.26 -5.23 -0.63
N LEU A 73 -0.93 -4.84 -1.13
CA LEU A 73 -1.08 -4.43 -2.53
C LEU A 73 -0.25 -3.20 -2.85
N GLY A 74 -0.10 -2.29 -1.90
CA GLY A 74 0.82 -1.16 -2.03
C GLY A 74 2.28 -1.61 -2.23
N HIS A 75 2.73 -2.61 -1.46
CA HIS A 75 4.05 -3.19 -1.67
C HIS A 75 4.18 -3.83 -3.05
N TYR A 76 3.17 -4.60 -3.49
CA TYR A 76 3.21 -5.22 -4.81
C TYR A 76 3.36 -4.19 -5.91
N GLU A 77 2.48 -3.17 -5.92
CA GLU A 77 2.53 -2.09 -6.93
C GLU A 77 3.87 -1.35 -6.92
N ARG A 78 4.44 -1.08 -5.73
CA ARG A 78 5.76 -0.42 -5.60
C ARG A 78 6.91 -1.26 -6.17
N PHE A 79 6.86 -2.58 -6.00
CA PHE A 79 7.93 -3.46 -6.48
C PHE A 79 7.80 -3.80 -7.96
N ILE A 80 6.60 -4.16 -8.43
CA ILE A 80 6.41 -4.55 -9.84
C ILE A 80 6.17 -3.36 -10.78
N ASP A 81 5.94 -2.14 -10.24
CA ASP A 81 5.60 -0.94 -10.99
C ASP A 81 4.43 -1.16 -11.98
N GLU A 82 3.36 -1.75 -11.49
CA GLU A 82 2.10 -1.96 -12.20
C GLU A 82 0.95 -1.61 -11.27
N ASN A 83 -0.15 -1.10 -11.84
CA ASN A 83 -1.37 -0.88 -11.08
C ASN A 83 -2.17 -2.17 -10.99
N LEU A 84 -2.61 -2.50 -9.79
CA LEU A 84 -3.45 -3.67 -9.52
C LEU A 84 -4.93 -3.28 -9.51
N ASP A 85 -5.81 -4.27 -9.58
CA ASP A 85 -7.26 -4.09 -9.69
C ASP A 85 -8.04 -4.92 -8.63
N LYS A 86 -9.37 -4.87 -8.70
CA LYS A 86 -10.28 -5.60 -7.81
C LYS A 86 -10.07 -7.12 -7.76
N ASN A 87 -9.43 -7.70 -8.77
CA ASN A 87 -9.15 -9.13 -8.80
C ASN A 87 -7.89 -9.47 -8.00
N SER A 88 -7.09 -8.46 -7.65
CA SER A 88 -5.83 -8.64 -6.94
C SER A 88 -5.97 -8.82 -5.43
N ASN A 89 -7.15 -8.53 -4.84
CA ASN A 89 -7.43 -8.78 -3.43
C ASN A 89 -8.69 -9.63 -3.24
N VAL A 90 -8.51 -10.79 -2.62
CA VAL A 90 -9.57 -11.77 -2.35
C VAL A 90 -9.61 -12.09 -0.88
N THR A 91 -10.72 -11.80 -0.20
CA THR A 91 -10.95 -12.15 1.20
C THR A 91 -11.84 -13.40 1.31
N THR A 92 -11.75 -14.09 2.44
CA THR A 92 -12.72 -15.15 2.78
C THR A 92 -14.16 -14.64 2.68
N GLY A 93 -14.42 -13.42 3.17
CA GLY A 93 -15.74 -12.79 3.10
C GLY A 93 -16.26 -12.66 1.67
N LYS A 94 -15.43 -12.13 0.75
CA LYS A 94 -15.81 -12.04 -0.69
C LYS A 94 -16.14 -13.40 -1.31
N VAL A 95 -15.38 -14.45 -0.93
CA VAL A 95 -15.61 -15.81 -1.44
C VAL A 95 -16.94 -16.38 -0.94
N TYR A 96 -17.13 -16.36 0.39
CA TYR A 96 -18.35 -16.89 1.00
C TYR A 96 -19.58 -16.10 0.57
N TRP A 97 -19.49 -14.78 0.52
CA TRP A 97 -20.59 -13.92 0.05
C TRP A 97 -21.01 -14.28 -1.38
N SER A 98 -20.04 -14.47 -2.29
CA SER A 98 -20.32 -14.90 -3.67
C SER A 98 -21.05 -16.25 -3.72
N VAL A 99 -20.61 -17.24 -2.94
CA VAL A 99 -21.23 -18.58 -2.90
C VAL A 99 -22.62 -18.52 -2.31
N LEU A 100 -22.82 -17.78 -1.22
CA LEU A 100 -24.14 -17.59 -0.59
C LEU A 100 -25.12 -16.88 -1.52
N GLN A 101 -24.68 -15.84 -2.24
CA GLN A 101 -25.53 -15.19 -3.24
C GLN A 101 -25.94 -16.15 -4.38
N LYS A 102 -25.03 -17.00 -4.86
CA LYS A 102 -25.33 -18.04 -5.87
C LYS A 102 -26.33 -19.05 -5.33
N GLU A 103 -26.18 -19.48 -4.08
CA GLU A 103 -27.14 -20.38 -3.43
C GLU A 103 -28.52 -19.75 -3.37
N ARG A 104 -28.63 -18.50 -2.89
CA ARG A 104 -29.94 -17.81 -2.80
C ARG A 104 -30.61 -17.60 -4.16
N ARG A 105 -29.84 -17.47 -5.25
CA ARG A 105 -30.39 -17.40 -6.62
C ARG A 105 -30.78 -18.75 -7.20
N GLY A 106 -30.41 -19.85 -6.54
CA GLY A 106 -30.69 -21.23 -7.03
C GLY A 106 -29.65 -21.73 -8.04
N ASP A 107 -28.51 -21.12 -8.18
CA ASP A 107 -27.48 -21.49 -9.17
C ASP A 107 -26.94 -22.91 -8.96
N TYR A 108 -27.15 -23.50 -7.78
CA TYR A 108 -26.74 -24.87 -7.45
C TYR A 108 -27.86 -25.90 -7.59
N GLY A 109 -29.02 -25.54 -8.17
CA GLY A 109 -30.12 -26.49 -8.48
C GLY A 109 -30.71 -27.22 -7.28
N GLY A 110 -30.65 -26.65 -6.06
CA GLY A 110 -31.15 -27.28 -4.82
C GLY A 110 -30.16 -28.28 -4.19
N GLY A 111 -28.95 -28.41 -4.70
CA GLY A 111 -27.89 -29.24 -4.12
C GLY A 111 -27.37 -28.70 -2.78
N THR A 112 -26.83 -29.58 -1.93
CA THR A 112 -26.15 -29.16 -0.68
C THR A 112 -24.86 -28.44 -1.00
N VAL A 113 -24.73 -27.17 -0.57
CA VAL A 113 -23.54 -26.36 -0.75
C VAL A 113 -22.56 -26.61 0.40
N GLN A 114 -21.32 -26.95 0.07
CA GLN A 114 -20.26 -27.34 1.02
C GLN A 114 -18.97 -26.59 0.72
N VAL A 115 -17.99 -26.61 1.66
CA VAL A 115 -16.67 -26.02 1.43
C VAL A 115 -16.01 -26.65 0.21
N ILE A 116 -15.98 -27.96 0.14
CA ILE A 116 -15.58 -28.73 -1.04
C ILE A 116 -16.84 -29.28 -1.69
N PRO A 117 -17.13 -29.02 -2.96
CA PRO A 117 -16.31 -28.30 -3.93
C PRO A 117 -16.65 -26.78 -4.10
N HIS A 118 -17.68 -26.24 -3.45
CA HIS A 118 -18.28 -24.96 -3.84
C HIS A 118 -17.39 -23.76 -3.49
N ILE A 119 -16.88 -23.69 -2.24
CA ILE A 119 -15.94 -22.65 -1.81
C ILE A 119 -14.60 -22.82 -2.53
N THR A 120 -14.08 -24.05 -2.61
CA THR A 120 -12.80 -24.30 -3.30
C THR A 120 -12.87 -23.98 -4.79
N ASN A 121 -13.98 -24.25 -5.46
CA ASN A 121 -14.17 -23.88 -6.87
C ASN A 121 -14.27 -22.36 -7.06
N GLU A 122 -14.92 -21.63 -6.14
CA GLU A 122 -14.97 -20.16 -6.17
C GLU A 122 -13.56 -19.57 -5.99
N ILE A 123 -12.76 -20.12 -5.06
CA ILE A 123 -11.36 -19.71 -4.85
C ILE A 123 -10.53 -19.98 -6.10
N LYS A 124 -10.57 -21.20 -6.66
CA LYS A 124 -9.86 -21.55 -7.90
C LYS A 124 -10.27 -20.64 -9.07
N GLY A 125 -11.57 -20.36 -9.19
CA GLY A 125 -12.06 -19.41 -10.19
C GLY A 125 -11.45 -18.03 -10.07
N ARG A 126 -11.09 -17.60 -8.85
CA ARG A 126 -10.42 -16.32 -8.62
C ARG A 126 -8.93 -16.34 -8.97
N PHE A 127 -8.24 -17.48 -8.86
CA PHE A 127 -6.88 -17.62 -9.37
C PHE A 127 -6.78 -17.32 -10.87
N TYR A 128 -7.84 -17.61 -11.64
CA TYR A 128 -7.88 -17.35 -13.07
C TYR A 128 -8.28 -15.92 -13.46
N ARG A 129 -8.84 -15.10 -12.55
CA ARG A 129 -9.44 -13.80 -12.91
C ARG A 129 -8.44 -12.69 -13.22
N ASN A 130 -7.19 -12.83 -12.82
CA ASN A 130 -6.15 -11.80 -13.08
C ASN A 130 -5.63 -11.80 -14.52
N PHE A 131 -6.21 -12.58 -15.42
CA PHE A 131 -5.78 -12.70 -16.80
C PHE A 131 -6.77 -12.02 -17.74
N THR A 132 -7.05 -10.76 -17.50
CA THR A 132 -7.87 -9.93 -18.42
C THR A 132 -7.09 -9.54 -19.67
N ASP A 133 -5.75 -9.54 -19.61
CA ASP A 133 -4.89 -9.38 -20.77
C ASP A 133 -4.29 -10.74 -21.20
N GLN A 134 -4.22 -10.96 -22.50
CA GLN A 134 -3.63 -12.19 -23.08
C GLN A 134 -2.09 -12.24 -22.96
N GLU A 135 -1.49 -11.25 -22.32
CA GLU A 135 -0.04 -11.08 -22.27
C GLU A 135 0.59 -11.53 -20.94
N THR A 136 -0.20 -11.59 -19.83
CA THR A 136 0.32 -12.06 -18.54
C THR A 136 0.84 -13.49 -18.63
N ARG A 137 2.05 -13.69 -18.16
CA ARG A 137 2.75 -14.98 -18.22
C ARG A 137 2.88 -15.63 -16.85
N ILE A 138 3.00 -14.85 -15.79
CA ILE A 138 3.21 -15.34 -14.42
C ILE A 138 2.26 -14.62 -13.47
N ALA A 139 1.50 -15.40 -12.71
CA ALA A 139 0.71 -14.94 -11.58
C ALA A 139 1.38 -15.33 -10.27
N ILE A 140 1.65 -14.38 -9.42
CA ILE A 140 2.13 -14.60 -8.07
C ILE A 140 0.97 -14.38 -7.11
N ILE A 141 0.65 -15.42 -6.34
CA ILE A 141 -0.52 -15.46 -5.45
C ILE A 141 -0.03 -15.68 -4.03
N GLU A 142 -0.11 -14.63 -3.21
CA GLU A 142 0.22 -14.73 -1.80
C GLU A 142 -1.02 -15.10 -0.98
N VAL A 143 -0.87 -16.09 -0.10
CA VAL A 143 -1.91 -16.46 0.86
C VAL A 143 -1.54 -15.92 2.23
N GLY A 144 -2.40 -15.07 2.78
CA GLY A 144 -2.29 -14.51 4.13
C GLY A 144 -2.45 -15.57 5.21
N GLY A 145 -2.16 -15.19 6.46
CA GLY A 145 -2.19 -16.09 7.60
C GLY A 145 -1.00 -17.04 7.67
N THR A 146 -1.09 -18.02 8.55
CA THR A 146 -0.04 -19.00 8.84
C THR A 146 -0.56 -20.40 8.47
N VAL A 147 0.29 -21.21 7.87
CA VAL A 147 -0.06 -22.63 7.64
C VAL A 147 -0.32 -23.31 8.97
N GLY A 148 -1.45 -23.98 9.08
CA GLY A 148 -1.99 -24.56 10.32
C GLY A 148 -3.20 -23.80 10.88
N ASP A 149 -3.38 -22.53 10.50
CA ASP A 149 -4.57 -21.76 10.90
C ASP A 149 -5.82 -22.29 10.19
N ILE A 150 -6.94 -22.37 10.91
CA ILE A 150 -8.23 -22.87 10.39
C ILE A 150 -8.69 -22.01 9.22
N GLU A 151 -8.52 -20.70 9.32
CA GLU A 151 -8.96 -19.73 8.34
C GLU A 151 -8.28 -19.90 6.98
N SER A 152 -7.05 -20.41 6.96
CA SER A 152 -6.27 -20.61 5.72
C SER A 152 -6.58 -21.93 5.02
N GLN A 153 -7.23 -22.88 5.67
CA GLN A 153 -7.43 -24.24 5.15
C GLN A 153 -8.18 -24.27 3.80
N PRO A 154 -9.27 -23.51 3.55
CA PRO A 154 -9.95 -23.54 2.26
C PRO A 154 -9.06 -23.06 1.10
N PHE A 155 -8.17 -22.10 1.35
CA PHE A 155 -7.21 -21.61 0.36
C PHE A 155 -6.14 -22.66 0.05
N LEU A 156 -5.57 -23.28 1.08
CA LEU A 156 -4.56 -24.33 0.92
C LEU A 156 -5.15 -25.55 0.17
N GLU A 157 -6.37 -25.99 0.54
CA GLU A 157 -7.05 -27.07 -0.19
C GLU A 157 -7.31 -26.69 -1.65
N SER A 158 -7.66 -25.44 -1.92
CA SER A 158 -7.85 -24.95 -3.29
C SER A 158 -6.54 -24.96 -4.08
N ILE A 159 -5.41 -24.60 -3.47
CA ILE A 159 -4.08 -24.69 -4.10
C ILE A 159 -3.74 -26.13 -4.44
N ARG A 160 -3.97 -27.08 -3.50
CA ARG A 160 -3.73 -28.50 -3.72
C ARG A 160 -4.52 -29.02 -4.93
N GLN A 161 -5.81 -28.70 -5.01
CA GLN A 161 -6.66 -29.06 -6.15
C GLN A 161 -6.18 -28.40 -7.44
N PHE A 162 -5.85 -27.11 -7.40
CA PHE A 162 -5.41 -26.34 -8.55
C PHE A 162 -4.10 -26.87 -9.13
N GLN A 163 -3.10 -27.19 -8.28
CA GLN A 163 -1.85 -27.79 -8.73
C GLN A 163 -2.07 -29.14 -9.43
N HIS A 164 -3.07 -29.90 -8.99
CA HIS A 164 -3.45 -31.15 -9.65
C HIS A 164 -4.12 -30.91 -11.01
N GLU A 165 -4.97 -29.88 -11.11
CA GLU A 165 -5.70 -29.53 -12.34
C GLU A 165 -4.80 -29.00 -13.44
N VAL A 166 -3.85 -28.09 -13.12
CA VAL A 166 -3.01 -27.43 -14.12
C VAL A 166 -1.65 -28.11 -14.33
N GLY A 167 -1.27 -29.00 -13.43
CA GLY A 167 0.06 -29.63 -13.41
C GLY A 167 1.09 -28.82 -12.60
N ARG A 168 1.96 -29.54 -11.88
CA ARG A 168 2.96 -28.90 -11.00
C ARG A 168 4.00 -28.05 -11.74
N GLU A 169 4.27 -28.34 -12.99
CA GLU A 169 5.12 -27.51 -13.85
C GLU A 169 4.48 -26.17 -14.25
N ASN A 170 3.18 -26.00 -13.99
CA ASN A 170 2.45 -24.76 -14.25
C ASN A 170 2.07 -24.02 -12.95
N ALA A 171 2.16 -24.69 -11.78
CA ALA A 171 1.77 -24.11 -10.50
C ALA A 171 2.70 -24.59 -9.39
N ILE A 172 3.64 -23.74 -8.97
CA ILE A 172 4.61 -24.05 -7.90
C ILE A 172 4.20 -23.40 -6.59
N LEU A 173 4.72 -23.92 -5.48
CA LEU A 173 4.53 -23.37 -4.15
C LEU A 173 5.87 -22.98 -3.50
N ILE A 174 5.99 -21.72 -3.12
CA ILE A 174 7.06 -21.18 -2.29
C ILE A 174 6.55 -21.09 -0.86
N HIS A 175 7.27 -21.69 0.08
CA HIS A 175 6.93 -21.62 1.49
C HIS A 175 7.95 -20.80 2.26
N VAL A 176 7.50 -19.68 2.83
CA VAL A 176 8.34 -18.77 3.64
C VAL A 176 8.25 -19.19 5.10
N THR A 177 9.40 -19.41 5.73
CA THR A 177 9.48 -19.90 7.12
C THR A 177 10.48 -19.09 7.94
N LEU A 178 10.50 -19.30 9.24
CA LEU A 178 11.43 -18.67 10.17
C LEU A 178 12.48 -19.67 10.65
N ILE A 179 13.74 -19.26 10.62
CA ILE A 179 14.86 -19.90 11.30
C ILE A 179 15.28 -19.02 12.48
N PRO A 180 14.72 -19.23 13.68
CA PRO A 180 15.06 -18.40 14.81
C PRO A 180 16.48 -18.65 15.30
N TYR A 181 17.16 -17.58 15.74
CA TYR A 181 18.42 -17.65 16.44
C TYR A 181 18.17 -17.62 17.95
N LEU A 182 18.72 -18.60 18.67
CA LEU A 182 18.63 -18.66 20.12
C LEU A 182 19.91 -18.09 20.73
N SER A 183 19.83 -16.87 21.23
CA SER A 183 20.98 -16.15 21.81
C SER A 183 21.66 -16.90 22.97
N ALA A 184 20.89 -17.64 23.78
CA ALA A 184 21.42 -18.41 24.90
C ALA A 184 22.33 -19.59 24.48
N SER A 185 21.98 -20.27 23.38
CA SER A 185 22.77 -21.39 22.83
C SER A 185 23.61 -21.00 21.61
N GLN A 186 23.51 -19.76 21.16
CA GLN A 186 24.20 -19.21 19.99
C GLN A 186 24.03 -20.09 18.73
N GLU A 187 22.82 -20.55 18.47
CA GLU A 187 22.55 -21.44 17.35
C GLU A 187 21.21 -21.16 16.65
N LEU A 188 21.17 -21.43 15.36
CA LEU A 188 19.97 -21.39 14.54
C LEU A 188 19.17 -22.69 14.68
N LYS A 189 17.84 -22.57 14.79
CA LYS A 189 16.93 -23.71 15.00
C LYS A 189 16.07 -23.98 13.77
N THR A 190 16.25 -25.16 13.16
CA THR A 190 15.51 -25.59 11.97
C THR A 190 14.17 -26.28 12.28
N LYS A 191 13.89 -26.60 13.53
CA LYS A 191 12.65 -27.32 13.92
C LYS A 191 11.36 -26.59 13.57
N PRO A 192 11.24 -25.26 13.76
CA PRO A 192 10.02 -24.55 13.37
C PRO A 192 9.71 -24.68 11.87
N THR A 193 10.71 -24.52 10.99
CA THR A 193 10.60 -24.73 9.55
C THR A 193 10.15 -26.16 9.22
N GLN A 194 10.80 -27.17 9.83
CA GLN A 194 10.43 -28.57 9.61
C GLN A 194 8.98 -28.88 10.02
N ALA A 195 8.51 -28.31 11.14
CA ALA A 195 7.13 -28.47 11.62
C ALA A 195 6.15 -27.82 10.62
N SER A 196 6.39 -26.59 10.21
CA SER A 196 5.53 -25.89 9.27
C SER A 196 5.42 -26.57 7.91
N VAL A 197 6.54 -27.08 7.37
CA VAL A 197 6.51 -27.87 6.11
C VAL A 197 5.77 -29.19 6.31
N LYS A 198 5.90 -29.84 7.49
CA LYS A 198 5.15 -31.06 7.80
C LYS A 198 3.64 -30.81 7.84
N ASP A 199 3.20 -29.66 8.33
CA ASP A 199 1.78 -29.29 8.33
C ASP A 199 1.26 -29.16 6.89
N LEU A 200 2.00 -28.51 5.99
CA LEU A 200 1.68 -28.49 4.56
C LEU A 200 1.60 -29.89 3.94
N GLN A 201 2.60 -30.73 4.22
CA GLN A 201 2.63 -32.11 3.71
C GLN A 201 1.46 -32.93 4.24
N GLY A 202 1.04 -32.68 5.50
CA GLY A 202 -0.16 -33.29 6.08
C GLY A 202 -1.45 -32.95 5.33
N MET A 203 -1.49 -31.80 4.64
CA MET A 203 -2.58 -31.37 3.76
C MET A 203 -2.41 -31.85 2.31
N GLY A 204 -1.38 -32.65 2.01
CA GLY A 204 -1.08 -33.14 0.68
C GLY A 204 -0.38 -32.13 -0.23
N ILE A 205 0.24 -31.10 0.33
CA ILE A 205 0.96 -30.06 -0.41
C ILE A 205 2.46 -30.21 -0.13
N GLN A 206 3.26 -30.36 -1.20
CA GLN A 206 4.72 -30.35 -1.13
C GLN A 206 5.22 -29.00 -1.63
N PRO A 207 5.94 -28.20 -0.83
CA PRO A 207 6.55 -26.98 -1.32
C PRO A 207 7.64 -27.30 -2.35
N ASP A 208 7.75 -26.46 -3.37
CA ASP A 208 8.78 -26.55 -4.40
C ASP A 208 10.05 -25.79 -4.00
N ILE A 209 9.88 -24.69 -3.27
CA ILE A 209 10.96 -23.82 -2.77
C ILE A 209 10.66 -23.47 -1.31
N ILE A 210 11.67 -23.47 -0.46
CA ILE A 210 11.60 -23.00 0.93
C ILE A 210 12.46 -21.74 1.04
N VAL A 211 11.84 -20.63 1.48
CA VAL A 211 12.53 -19.38 1.77
C VAL A 211 12.62 -19.22 3.28
N CYS A 212 13.83 -19.27 3.80
CA CYS A 212 14.12 -19.24 5.23
C CYS A 212 14.44 -17.82 5.68
N ARG A 213 13.51 -17.17 6.37
CA ARG A 213 13.76 -15.90 7.04
C ARG A 213 14.68 -16.11 8.23
N SER A 214 15.74 -15.34 8.34
CA SER A 214 16.72 -15.44 9.43
C SER A 214 17.45 -14.11 9.63
N GLU A 215 17.80 -13.80 10.88
CA GLU A 215 18.67 -12.66 11.23
C GLU A 215 20.15 -12.95 10.90
N HIS A 216 20.54 -14.23 10.84
CA HIS A 216 21.92 -14.66 10.60
C HIS A 216 22.04 -15.53 9.36
N PRO A 217 23.18 -15.47 8.65
CA PRO A 217 23.43 -16.31 7.47
C PRO A 217 23.31 -17.81 7.79
N LEU A 218 22.70 -18.55 6.88
CA LEU A 218 22.59 -20.01 6.97
C LEU A 218 23.80 -20.67 6.34
N ASP A 219 24.49 -21.50 7.11
CA ASP A 219 25.54 -22.36 6.56
C ASP A 219 24.94 -23.48 5.70
N GLN A 220 25.80 -24.14 4.91
CA GLN A 220 25.36 -25.19 4.01
C GLN A 220 24.79 -26.39 4.76
N GLY A 221 25.33 -26.73 5.95
CA GLY A 221 24.82 -27.83 6.75
C GLY A 221 23.37 -27.60 7.24
N ILE A 222 23.03 -26.36 7.56
CA ILE A 222 21.65 -25.97 7.91
C ILE A 222 20.73 -26.10 6.68
N LYS A 223 21.14 -25.60 5.50
CA LYS A 223 20.38 -25.73 4.25
C LYS A 223 20.18 -27.21 3.88
N ASP A 224 21.21 -28.03 3.94
CA ASP A 224 21.16 -29.48 3.68
C ASP A 224 20.22 -30.22 4.64
N LYS A 225 20.26 -29.87 5.91
CA LYS A 225 19.36 -30.41 6.91
C LYS A 225 17.89 -30.07 6.63
N ILE A 226 17.59 -28.81 6.27
CA ILE A 226 16.23 -28.40 5.91
C ILE A 226 15.80 -29.16 4.65
N ALA A 227 16.63 -29.22 3.61
CA ALA A 227 16.35 -29.92 2.37
C ALA A 227 15.97 -31.39 2.62
N LEU A 228 16.77 -32.08 3.43
CA LEU A 228 16.55 -33.48 3.79
C LEU A 228 15.21 -33.68 4.52
N PHE A 229 14.96 -32.90 5.59
CA PHE A 229 13.76 -33.06 6.42
C PHE A 229 12.47 -32.57 5.76
N CYS A 230 12.57 -31.63 4.84
CA CYS A 230 11.44 -31.06 4.12
C CYS A 230 11.21 -31.66 2.73
N ASN A 231 12.04 -32.63 2.34
CA ASN A 231 11.95 -33.33 1.05
C ASN A 231 11.96 -32.39 -0.16
N VAL A 232 12.93 -31.46 -0.18
CA VAL A 232 13.20 -30.55 -1.30
C VAL A 232 14.66 -30.69 -1.74
N PRO A 233 15.02 -30.40 -3.02
CA PRO A 233 16.42 -30.32 -3.45
C PRO A 233 17.20 -29.25 -2.68
N ASN A 234 18.50 -29.46 -2.44
CA ASN A 234 19.34 -28.55 -1.66
C ASN A 234 19.37 -27.12 -2.22
N ASN A 235 19.37 -26.98 -3.55
CA ASN A 235 19.34 -25.69 -4.23
C ASN A 235 17.99 -24.95 -4.16
N ARG A 236 16.97 -25.54 -3.51
CA ARG A 236 15.65 -24.94 -3.32
C ARG A 236 15.39 -24.48 -1.88
N VAL A 237 16.42 -24.51 -1.04
CA VAL A 237 16.40 -23.91 0.29
C VAL A 237 17.19 -22.61 0.24
N LEU A 238 16.48 -21.50 0.23
CA LEU A 238 17.03 -20.16 0.07
C LEU A 238 16.95 -19.40 1.38
N GLN A 239 17.93 -18.57 1.68
CA GLN A 239 17.85 -17.66 2.83
C GLN A 239 17.25 -16.32 2.43
N ASN A 240 16.56 -15.70 3.36
CA ASN A 240 16.08 -14.32 3.27
C ASN A 240 16.50 -13.60 4.55
N LEU A 241 17.61 -12.88 4.47
CA LEU A 241 18.16 -12.13 5.60
C LEU A 241 17.48 -10.76 5.73
N ASP A 242 17.58 -10.18 6.91
CA ASP A 242 17.17 -8.81 7.14
C ASP A 242 18.02 -7.86 6.29
N VAL A 243 17.37 -6.87 5.71
CA VAL A 243 18.01 -5.82 4.90
C VAL A 243 17.79 -4.48 5.59
N GLU A 244 18.73 -3.56 5.40
CA GLU A 244 18.64 -2.22 5.99
C GLU A 244 17.52 -1.40 5.34
N HIS A 245 17.42 -1.49 4.01
CA HIS A 245 16.37 -0.83 3.26
C HIS A 245 15.51 -1.85 2.52
N LEU A 246 14.18 -1.71 2.62
CA LEU A 246 13.22 -2.66 2.05
C LEU A 246 13.47 -2.97 0.57
N TYR A 247 13.87 -1.96 -0.22
CA TYR A 247 14.13 -2.09 -1.65
C TYR A 247 15.43 -2.83 -2.00
N GLU A 248 16.22 -3.21 -1.01
CA GLU A 248 17.36 -4.13 -1.20
C GLU A 248 16.92 -5.59 -1.34
N ALA A 249 15.71 -5.94 -0.85
CA ALA A 249 15.24 -7.31 -0.82
C ALA A 249 15.29 -8.01 -2.19
N PRO A 250 14.88 -7.40 -3.32
CA PRO A 250 15.05 -8.04 -4.64
C PRO A 250 16.50 -8.37 -4.97
N LEU A 251 17.44 -7.47 -4.65
CA LEU A 251 18.88 -7.70 -4.92
C LEU A 251 19.45 -8.81 -4.03
N ALA A 252 19.00 -8.91 -2.78
CA ALA A 252 19.36 -10.00 -1.88
C ALA A 252 18.80 -11.35 -2.37
N MET A 253 17.54 -11.37 -2.81
CA MET A 253 16.90 -12.57 -3.36
C MET A 253 17.49 -12.99 -4.71
N GLU A 254 17.98 -12.05 -5.52
CA GLU A 254 18.71 -12.37 -6.76
C GLU A 254 20.03 -13.10 -6.47
N LYS A 255 20.78 -12.68 -5.44
CA LYS A 255 21.99 -13.37 -4.99
C LYS A 255 21.73 -14.80 -4.51
N GLU A 256 20.54 -15.06 -3.96
CA GLU A 256 20.08 -16.40 -3.59
C GLU A 256 19.43 -17.16 -4.76
N HIS A 257 19.44 -16.61 -5.97
CA HIS A 257 18.92 -17.21 -7.20
C HIS A 257 17.41 -17.53 -7.18
N LEU A 258 16.60 -16.78 -6.38
CA LEU A 258 15.16 -17.05 -6.21
C LEU A 258 14.42 -17.13 -7.56
N ALA A 259 14.62 -16.16 -8.45
CA ALA A 259 13.94 -16.13 -9.73
C ALA A 259 14.42 -17.26 -10.67
N GLN A 260 15.72 -17.59 -10.65
CA GLN A 260 16.27 -18.69 -11.43
C GLN A 260 15.64 -20.03 -10.99
N VAL A 261 15.62 -20.30 -9.68
CA VAL A 261 15.02 -21.54 -9.13
C VAL A 261 13.53 -21.62 -9.43
N ALA A 262 12.80 -20.48 -9.35
CA ALA A 262 11.39 -20.44 -9.72
C ALA A 262 11.17 -20.73 -11.21
N CYS A 263 11.98 -20.15 -12.12
CA CYS A 263 11.94 -20.43 -13.55
C CYS A 263 12.23 -21.91 -13.85
N GLU A 264 13.24 -22.49 -13.20
CA GLU A 264 13.56 -23.93 -13.33
C GLU A 264 12.37 -24.83 -12.95
N CYS A 265 11.71 -24.52 -11.80
CA CYS A 265 10.52 -25.26 -11.36
C CYS A 265 9.36 -25.13 -12.34
N LEU A 266 9.15 -23.95 -12.93
CA LEU A 266 8.10 -23.63 -13.90
C LEU A 266 8.45 -24.03 -15.34
N LYS A 267 9.64 -24.56 -15.57
CA LYS A 267 10.17 -24.87 -16.92
C LYS A 267 10.13 -23.67 -17.86
N LEU A 268 10.51 -22.51 -17.33
CA LEU A 268 10.67 -21.26 -18.07
C LEU A 268 12.14 -20.99 -18.37
N GLU A 269 12.41 -20.27 -19.45
CA GLU A 269 13.72 -19.67 -19.67
C GLU A 269 14.02 -18.66 -18.56
N CYS A 270 15.29 -18.47 -18.22
CA CYS A 270 15.68 -17.51 -17.19
C CYS A 270 16.78 -16.58 -17.75
N PRO A 271 16.41 -15.58 -18.58
CA PRO A 271 17.36 -14.61 -19.08
C PRO A 271 17.95 -13.77 -17.93
N GLU A 272 19.11 -13.15 -18.17
CA GLU A 272 19.71 -12.23 -17.20
C GLU A 272 18.77 -11.04 -16.91
N PRO A 273 18.61 -10.63 -15.64
CA PRO A 273 17.73 -9.53 -15.30
C PRO A 273 18.36 -8.17 -15.57
N ASP A 274 17.61 -7.26 -16.14
CA ASP A 274 17.98 -5.85 -16.13
C ASP A 274 17.54 -5.20 -14.80
N LEU A 275 18.50 -5.02 -13.92
CA LEU A 275 18.34 -4.39 -12.60
C LEU A 275 19.12 -3.06 -12.50
N THR A 276 19.49 -2.47 -13.63
CA THR A 276 20.34 -1.25 -13.66
C THR A 276 19.69 -0.11 -12.87
N ASP A 277 18.46 0.25 -13.19
CA ASP A 277 17.74 1.34 -12.51
C ASP A 277 17.44 1.01 -11.04
N TRP A 278 17.12 -0.26 -10.75
CA TRP A 278 16.86 -0.68 -9.37
C TRP A 278 18.12 -0.62 -8.50
N LYS A 279 19.27 -1.01 -9.04
CA LYS A 279 20.56 -0.88 -8.34
C LYS A 279 20.95 0.58 -8.11
N ALA A 280 20.74 1.45 -9.10
CA ALA A 280 21.01 2.88 -8.96
C ALA A 280 20.12 3.51 -7.87
N MET A 281 18.84 3.15 -7.83
CA MET A 281 17.90 3.59 -6.81
C MET A 281 18.32 3.11 -5.41
N VAL A 282 18.69 1.84 -5.24
CA VAL A 282 19.17 1.30 -3.96
C VAL A 282 20.47 1.98 -3.53
N GLU A 283 21.38 2.27 -4.47
CA GLU A 283 22.61 2.99 -4.15
C GLU A 283 22.33 4.42 -3.65
N SER A 284 21.33 5.10 -4.23
CA SER A 284 20.88 6.41 -3.74
C SER A 284 20.36 6.36 -2.28
N LEU A 285 19.72 5.26 -1.88
CA LEU A 285 19.31 5.05 -0.49
C LEU A 285 20.49 4.84 0.47
N ARG A 286 21.55 4.14 0.00
CA ARG A 286 22.72 3.81 0.81
C ARG A 286 23.69 4.98 0.99
N THR A 287 23.71 5.89 0.04
CA THR A 287 24.68 7.00 -0.01
C THR A 287 23.98 8.35 -0.12
N PRO A 288 23.08 8.70 0.83
CA PRO A 288 22.42 10.00 0.82
C PRO A 288 23.43 11.13 1.02
N THR A 289 23.22 12.25 0.33
CA THR A 289 24.08 13.42 0.41
C THR A 289 23.50 14.53 1.30
N ASP A 290 22.22 14.45 1.64
CA ASP A 290 21.51 15.45 2.44
C ASP A 290 20.42 14.77 3.30
N SER A 291 19.79 15.53 4.19
CA SER A 291 18.67 15.06 5.01
C SER A 291 17.69 16.18 5.30
N VAL A 292 16.42 15.83 5.45
CA VAL A 292 15.36 16.75 5.89
C VAL A 292 14.46 16.09 6.92
N THR A 293 13.97 16.87 7.86
CA THR A 293 12.96 16.42 8.84
C THR A 293 11.58 16.87 8.42
N VAL A 294 10.66 15.93 8.20
CA VAL A 294 9.26 16.19 7.88
C VAL A 294 8.39 15.78 9.06
N ALA A 295 7.60 16.72 9.59
CA ALA A 295 6.56 16.38 10.57
C ALA A 295 5.36 15.75 9.86
N LEU A 296 5.04 14.50 10.20
CA LEU A 296 3.79 13.83 9.84
C LEU A 296 2.81 14.03 11.00
N VAL A 297 1.86 14.96 10.82
CA VAL A 297 0.89 15.34 11.87
C VAL A 297 -0.39 14.54 11.67
N GLY A 298 -0.50 13.43 12.37
CA GLY A 298 -1.58 12.46 12.23
C GLY A 298 -2.12 11.95 13.57
N LYS A 299 -3.18 11.15 13.52
CA LYS A 299 -3.80 10.56 14.73
C LYS A 299 -3.48 9.07 14.93
N TYR A 300 -2.89 8.41 13.94
CA TYR A 300 -2.53 6.98 13.99
C TYR A 300 -1.02 6.77 14.16
N THR A 301 -0.37 7.67 14.90
CA THR A 301 1.09 7.68 15.06
C THR A 301 1.66 6.52 15.89
N GLN A 302 0.79 5.77 16.58
CA GLN A 302 1.18 4.58 17.37
C GLN A 302 1.44 3.34 16.50
N LEU A 303 0.82 3.25 15.32
CA LEU A 303 1.06 2.21 14.33
C LEU A 303 1.49 2.85 13.01
N HIS A 304 2.77 2.76 12.70
CA HIS A 304 3.35 3.39 11.50
C HIS A 304 2.76 2.85 10.20
N ASP A 305 2.33 1.59 10.19
CA ASP A 305 1.68 0.95 9.04
C ASP A 305 0.35 1.61 8.63
N ALA A 306 -0.27 2.40 9.52
CA ALA A 306 -1.45 3.19 9.17
C ALA A 306 -1.18 4.30 8.15
N TYR A 307 0.07 4.70 7.97
CA TYR A 307 0.51 5.72 7.01
C TYR A 307 1.63 5.22 6.10
N ILE A 308 1.70 3.91 5.86
CA ILE A 308 2.85 3.31 5.16
C ILE A 308 3.04 3.88 3.75
N SER A 309 1.98 4.12 2.98
CA SER A 309 2.10 4.72 1.64
C SER A 309 2.60 6.16 1.70
N VAL A 310 2.21 6.95 2.71
CA VAL A 310 2.73 8.31 2.92
C VAL A 310 4.23 8.27 3.23
N VAL A 311 4.63 7.39 4.15
CA VAL A 311 6.04 7.18 4.53
C VAL A 311 6.87 6.76 3.33
N GLU A 312 6.40 5.79 2.57
CA GLU A 312 7.09 5.33 1.37
C GLU A 312 7.15 6.41 0.29
N ALA A 313 6.07 7.17 0.07
CA ALA A 313 6.07 8.28 -0.89
C ALA A 313 7.05 9.40 -0.52
N LEU A 314 7.19 9.72 0.78
CA LEU A 314 8.22 10.64 1.28
C LEU A 314 9.63 10.10 1.02
N LYS A 315 9.87 8.81 1.31
CA LYS A 315 11.15 8.16 0.99
C LYS A 315 11.45 8.18 -0.50
N HIS A 316 10.46 7.92 -1.36
CA HIS A 316 10.62 8.00 -2.82
C HIS A 316 11.03 9.41 -3.27
N GLY A 317 10.41 10.44 -2.68
CA GLY A 317 10.83 11.84 -2.87
C GLY A 317 12.28 12.05 -2.47
N GLY A 318 12.69 11.51 -1.30
CA GLY A 318 14.07 11.55 -0.83
C GLY A 318 15.05 10.87 -1.78
N ILE A 319 14.72 9.66 -2.26
CA ILE A 319 15.53 8.90 -3.23
C ILE A 319 15.83 9.75 -4.47
N SER A 320 14.83 10.45 -5.01
CA SER A 320 14.98 11.28 -6.21
C SER A 320 15.90 12.50 -6.02
N HIS A 321 16.15 12.88 -4.77
CA HIS A 321 17.03 14.00 -4.38
C HIS A 321 18.29 13.53 -3.64
N HIS A 322 18.59 12.21 -3.64
CA HIS A 322 19.72 11.63 -2.90
C HIS A 322 19.74 12.04 -1.41
N SER A 323 18.58 12.08 -0.78
CA SER A 323 18.39 12.62 0.57
C SER A 323 17.61 11.65 1.46
N VAL A 324 17.93 11.67 2.75
CA VAL A 324 17.12 11.02 3.78
C VAL A 324 15.96 11.93 4.17
N VAL A 325 14.77 11.36 4.28
CA VAL A 325 13.63 12.04 4.88
C VAL A 325 13.37 11.43 6.25
N ASP A 326 13.78 12.16 7.29
CA ASP A 326 13.51 11.79 8.68
C ASP A 326 12.09 12.20 9.05
N ILE A 327 11.27 11.22 9.44
CA ILE A 327 9.87 11.46 9.76
C ILE A 327 9.73 11.72 11.27
N LYS A 328 9.35 12.95 11.61
CA LYS A 328 8.93 13.31 12.95
C LYS A 328 7.44 12.99 13.11
N TRP A 329 7.14 11.92 13.82
CA TRP A 329 5.77 11.53 14.14
C TRP A 329 5.18 12.49 15.15
N VAL A 330 4.09 13.16 14.82
CA VAL A 330 3.40 14.13 15.67
C VAL A 330 1.95 13.68 15.85
N ASP A 331 1.61 13.32 17.09
CA ASP A 331 0.23 13.02 17.45
C ASP A 331 -0.59 14.32 17.48
N SER A 332 -1.51 14.47 16.54
CA SER A 332 -2.32 15.67 16.40
C SER A 332 -3.22 15.94 17.62
N GLU A 333 -3.53 14.94 18.45
CA GLU A 333 -4.32 15.15 19.68
C GLU A 333 -3.51 15.90 20.76
N THR A 334 -2.19 15.92 20.65
CA THR A 334 -1.31 16.60 21.62
C THR A 334 -0.88 18.01 21.19
N VAL A 335 -1.16 18.41 19.95
CA VAL A 335 -0.79 19.73 19.43
C VAL A 335 -1.85 20.76 19.83
N THR A 336 -1.38 21.85 20.41
CA THR A 336 -2.21 22.98 20.83
C THR A 336 -1.59 24.30 20.37
N HIS A 337 -2.34 25.40 20.40
CA HIS A 337 -1.82 26.73 20.12
C HIS A 337 -0.58 27.07 20.96
N ASP A 338 -0.58 26.70 22.25
CA ASP A 338 0.50 27.06 23.18
C ASP A 338 1.79 26.26 22.93
N ASN A 339 1.71 25.05 22.35
CA ASN A 339 2.87 24.18 22.19
C ASN A 339 3.32 23.93 20.73
N VAL A 340 2.55 24.38 19.74
CA VAL A 340 2.80 24.10 18.32
C VAL A 340 4.20 24.53 17.88
N ASP A 341 4.68 25.68 18.32
CA ASP A 341 6.05 26.13 18.03
C ASP A 341 7.09 25.16 18.60
N SER A 342 6.97 24.75 19.86
CA SER A 342 7.91 23.81 20.48
C SER A 342 7.88 22.42 19.80
N VAL A 343 6.74 22.03 19.26
CA VAL A 343 6.57 20.77 18.55
C VAL A 343 7.12 20.83 17.12
N LEU A 344 6.98 21.96 16.41
CA LEU A 344 7.25 22.05 14.97
C LEU A 344 8.44 22.94 14.58
N HIS A 345 9.10 23.63 15.53
CA HIS A 345 10.14 24.63 15.19
C HIS A 345 11.37 24.08 14.43
N ASN A 346 11.66 22.79 14.53
CA ASN A 346 12.85 22.15 13.94
C ASN A 346 12.52 21.24 12.76
N VAL A 347 11.43 21.48 12.02
CA VAL A 347 11.09 20.70 10.85
C VAL A 347 11.28 21.50 9.57
N ASN A 348 11.60 20.80 8.47
CA ASN A 348 11.78 21.39 7.15
C ASN A 348 10.49 21.33 6.31
N GLY A 349 9.54 20.48 6.70
CA GLY A 349 8.25 20.35 6.04
C GLY A 349 7.20 19.79 7.00
N ILE A 350 5.94 20.09 6.73
CA ILE A 350 4.79 19.60 7.50
C ILE A 350 3.84 18.90 6.54
N LEU A 351 3.50 17.64 6.83
CA LEU A 351 2.53 16.86 6.09
C LEU A 351 1.35 16.50 7.00
N VAL A 352 0.13 16.83 6.55
CA VAL A 352 -1.11 16.41 7.19
C VAL A 352 -1.80 15.37 6.32
N PRO A 353 -1.83 14.09 6.74
CA PRO A 353 -2.38 12.99 5.95
C PRO A 353 -3.90 12.92 6.04
N GLY A 354 -4.49 12.05 5.23
CA GLY A 354 -5.88 11.64 5.30
C GLY A 354 -6.26 11.02 6.65
N GLY A 355 -7.56 10.85 6.86
CA GLY A 355 -8.13 10.22 8.06
C GLY A 355 -9.62 10.47 8.17
N PHE A 356 -10.32 9.70 9.01
CA PHE A 356 -11.75 9.82 9.28
C PHE A 356 -12.01 10.13 10.74
N GLY A 357 -13.12 10.83 11.02
CA GLY A 357 -13.58 11.18 12.38
C GLY A 357 -12.85 12.38 12.99
N ASP A 358 -13.31 12.80 14.14
CA ASP A 358 -13.10 14.11 14.77
C ASP A 358 -11.86 14.25 15.66
N ARG A 359 -11.17 13.13 15.99
CA ARG A 359 -10.00 13.18 16.89
C ARG A 359 -8.82 13.95 16.27
N GLY A 360 -8.21 14.85 17.05
CA GLY A 360 -7.00 15.56 16.70
C GLY A 360 -7.15 16.59 15.57
N ILE A 361 -8.37 17.04 15.28
CA ILE A 361 -8.66 18.01 14.22
C ILE A 361 -8.06 19.37 14.54
N ASP A 362 -8.27 19.88 15.76
CA ASP A 362 -7.75 21.19 16.18
C ASP A 362 -6.23 21.24 16.09
N GLY A 363 -5.54 20.20 16.55
CA GLY A 363 -4.08 20.14 16.46
C GLY A 363 -3.55 20.06 15.02
N LYS A 364 -4.30 19.46 14.08
CA LYS A 364 -3.97 19.54 12.66
C LYS A 364 -4.16 20.95 12.12
N ILE A 365 -5.23 21.66 12.50
CA ILE A 365 -5.48 23.05 12.11
C ILE A 365 -4.36 23.95 12.65
N GLU A 366 -3.95 23.79 13.92
CA GLU A 366 -2.81 24.53 14.50
C GLU A 366 -1.50 24.26 13.73
N ALA A 367 -1.24 23.03 13.35
CA ALA A 367 -0.05 22.70 12.55
C ALA A 367 -0.10 23.32 11.13
N ILE A 368 -1.28 23.40 10.52
CA ILE A 368 -1.49 24.06 9.22
C ILE A 368 -1.30 25.56 9.34
N THR A 369 -1.87 26.19 10.39
CA THR A 369 -1.66 27.61 10.71
C THR A 369 -0.18 27.91 10.84
N TYR A 370 0.53 27.09 11.62
CA TYR A 370 1.96 27.25 11.84
C TYR A 370 2.74 27.13 10.52
N ALA A 371 2.43 26.16 9.67
CA ALA A 371 3.05 26.00 8.36
C ALA A 371 2.84 27.23 7.47
N ARG A 372 1.60 27.75 7.39
CA ARG A 372 1.26 28.91 6.57
C ARG A 372 1.97 30.19 7.04
N GLU A 373 1.94 30.47 8.34
CA GLU A 373 2.49 31.70 8.91
C GLU A 373 4.02 31.72 8.89
N HIS A 374 4.68 30.59 9.14
CA HIS A 374 6.14 30.47 9.16
C HIS A 374 6.74 30.09 7.81
N LYS A 375 5.91 30.00 6.75
CA LYS A 375 6.36 29.67 5.39
C LYS A 375 7.09 28.32 5.31
N ILE A 376 6.73 27.37 6.18
CA ILE A 376 7.27 25.99 6.15
C ILE A 376 6.57 25.22 5.05
N PRO A 377 7.27 24.52 4.15
CA PRO A 377 6.67 23.67 3.14
C PRO A 377 5.58 22.77 3.71
N PHE A 378 4.40 22.82 3.11
CA PHE A 378 3.19 22.10 3.56
C PHE A 378 2.62 21.24 2.45
N LEU A 379 2.28 19.99 2.78
CA LEU A 379 1.52 19.08 1.92
C LEU A 379 0.30 18.55 2.68
N GLY A 380 -0.90 18.82 2.18
CA GLY A 380 -2.16 18.33 2.74
C GLY A 380 -2.78 17.26 1.85
N LEU A 381 -3.11 16.09 2.42
CA LEU A 381 -3.69 14.96 1.70
C LEU A 381 -5.11 14.68 2.21
N CYS A 382 -6.09 14.61 1.32
CA CYS A 382 -7.50 14.29 1.61
C CYS A 382 -8.04 15.18 2.74
N LEU A 383 -8.21 14.64 3.97
CA LEU A 383 -8.58 15.43 5.15
C LEU A 383 -7.62 16.62 5.37
N GLY A 384 -6.32 16.44 5.08
CA GLY A 384 -5.34 17.53 5.17
C GLY A 384 -5.65 18.72 4.27
N MET A 385 -6.18 18.50 3.07
CA MET A 385 -6.69 19.57 2.21
C MET A 385 -7.94 20.22 2.78
N GLN A 386 -8.90 19.42 3.25
CA GLN A 386 -10.13 19.94 3.83
C GLN A 386 -9.84 20.86 5.02
N LEU A 387 -8.92 20.44 5.89
CA LEU A 387 -8.52 21.24 7.05
C LEU A 387 -7.69 22.47 6.67
N ALA A 388 -6.91 22.43 5.59
CA ALA A 388 -6.22 23.61 5.06
C ALA A 388 -7.22 24.68 4.59
N ILE A 389 -8.34 24.27 3.98
CA ILE A 389 -9.42 25.17 3.58
C ILE A 389 -10.16 25.72 4.80
N VAL A 390 -10.42 24.88 5.80
CA VAL A 390 -11.04 25.31 7.08
C VAL A 390 -10.13 26.33 7.77
N GLU A 391 -8.85 26.07 7.91
CA GLU A 391 -7.86 26.96 8.51
C GLU A 391 -7.83 28.31 7.78
N PHE A 392 -7.70 28.27 6.46
CA PHE A 392 -7.65 29.49 5.65
C PHE A 392 -8.94 30.31 5.77
N THR A 393 -10.07 29.64 5.80
CA THR A 393 -11.37 30.32 5.95
C THR A 393 -11.53 30.96 7.34
N ARG A 394 -11.04 30.32 8.39
CA ARG A 394 -11.06 30.90 9.75
C ARG A 394 -10.13 32.09 9.88
N ASN A 395 -8.88 31.91 9.48
CA ASN A 395 -7.78 32.81 9.84
C ASN A 395 -7.48 33.89 8.79
N VAL A 396 -7.84 33.65 7.49
CA VAL A 396 -7.58 34.60 6.42
C VAL A 396 -8.87 35.26 5.89
N VAL A 397 -9.95 34.45 5.73
CA VAL A 397 -11.26 35.00 5.33
C VAL A 397 -11.96 35.68 6.50
N GLY A 398 -11.82 35.13 7.73
CA GLY A 398 -12.40 35.67 8.96
C GLY A 398 -13.72 35.04 9.39
N TYR A 399 -14.07 33.85 8.88
CA TYR A 399 -15.25 33.09 9.29
C TYR A 399 -14.86 32.10 10.40
N ASN A 400 -14.85 32.58 11.64
CA ASN A 400 -14.27 31.87 12.80
C ASN A 400 -14.85 30.49 13.09
N ASP A 401 -16.11 30.23 12.70
CA ASP A 401 -16.81 28.95 12.87
C ASP A 401 -16.76 28.06 11.62
N ALA A 402 -16.01 28.45 10.58
CA ALA A 402 -15.88 27.63 9.37
C ALA A 402 -15.41 26.22 9.71
N HIS A 403 -16.11 25.21 9.17
CA HIS A 403 -15.78 23.82 9.45
C HIS A 403 -16.26 22.88 8.32
N SER A 404 -15.92 21.60 8.45
CA SER A 404 -16.55 20.50 7.73
C SER A 404 -17.86 20.11 8.43
N ILE A 405 -18.95 19.95 7.67
CA ILE A 405 -20.23 19.46 8.20
C ILE A 405 -20.14 18.02 8.75
N GLU A 406 -19.14 17.26 8.33
CA GLU A 406 -18.81 15.94 8.90
C GLU A 406 -18.40 16.04 10.36
N LEU A 407 -17.62 17.07 10.68
CA LEU A 407 -16.93 17.23 11.96
C LEU A 407 -17.69 18.15 12.92
N ASP A 408 -18.36 19.17 12.37
CA ASP A 408 -19.26 20.06 13.11
C ASP A 408 -20.52 20.34 12.28
N PRO A 409 -21.61 19.56 12.49
CA PRO A 409 -22.87 19.78 11.81
C PRO A 409 -23.57 21.11 12.16
N SER A 410 -23.10 21.81 13.21
CA SER A 410 -23.69 23.07 13.67
C SER A 410 -23.05 24.32 13.06
N THR A 411 -21.95 24.17 12.30
CA THR A 411 -21.26 25.30 11.66
C THR A 411 -22.17 26.11 10.75
N THR A 412 -22.07 27.43 10.83
CA THR A 412 -22.82 28.35 9.94
C THR A 412 -22.04 28.60 8.62
N HIS A 413 -20.77 28.18 8.56
CA HIS A 413 -19.92 28.28 7.38
C HIS A 413 -19.37 26.89 6.99
N PRO A 414 -20.22 25.99 6.44
CA PRO A 414 -19.84 24.64 6.06
C PRO A 414 -19.00 24.63 4.78
N VAL A 415 -17.72 24.97 4.90
CA VAL A 415 -16.81 25.06 3.76
C VAL A 415 -16.45 23.71 3.15
N ILE A 416 -16.66 22.63 3.91
CA ILE A 416 -16.57 21.24 3.47
C ILE A 416 -17.93 20.59 3.72
N ALA A 417 -18.56 20.03 2.67
CA ALA A 417 -19.92 19.50 2.71
C ALA A 417 -20.10 18.29 1.77
N LEU A 418 -21.24 17.61 1.88
CA LEU A 418 -21.65 16.64 0.87
C LEU A 418 -22.08 17.36 -0.41
N MET A 419 -21.76 16.79 -1.55
CA MET A 419 -22.32 17.26 -2.82
C MET A 419 -23.84 16.95 -2.87
N PRO A 420 -24.64 17.81 -3.54
CA PRO A 420 -26.10 17.64 -3.57
C PRO A 420 -26.59 16.28 -4.09
N ASP A 421 -25.84 15.66 -4.98
CA ASP A 421 -26.10 14.35 -5.57
C ASP A 421 -25.72 13.16 -4.66
N GLN A 422 -25.07 13.41 -3.54
CA GLN A 422 -24.70 12.39 -2.52
C GLN A 422 -25.69 12.37 -1.33
N ASN A 423 -26.67 13.24 -1.30
CA ASN A 423 -27.66 13.29 -0.23
C ASN A 423 -28.67 12.13 -0.36
N GLY A 424 -28.82 11.34 0.72
CA GLY A 424 -29.83 10.27 0.81
C GLY A 424 -29.29 8.83 0.70
N VAL A 425 -27.99 8.63 0.74
CA VAL A 425 -27.37 7.29 0.75
C VAL A 425 -27.19 6.83 2.19
N GLU A 426 -27.95 5.79 2.61
CA GLU A 426 -27.99 5.30 4.01
C GLU A 426 -26.83 4.34 4.35
N ASP A 427 -26.22 3.68 3.35
CA ASP A 427 -25.14 2.72 3.57
C ASP A 427 -23.77 3.40 3.70
N ILE A 428 -23.05 3.13 4.80
CA ILE A 428 -21.70 3.66 5.04
C ILE A 428 -20.68 3.03 4.07
N GLY A 429 -20.85 1.75 3.71
CA GLY A 429 -20.00 1.04 2.77
C GLY A 429 -20.38 1.30 1.31
N GLY A 430 -19.40 1.67 0.46
CA GLY A 430 -19.61 1.86 -0.98
C GLY A 430 -20.19 3.23 -1.39
N THR A 431 -20.23 4.20 -0.48
CA THR A 431 -20.74 5.57 -0.75
C THR A 431 -19.63 6.61 -0.90
N LEU A 432 -18.39 6.19 -0.78
CA LEU A 432 -17.21 7.02 -0.95
C LEU A 432 -16.94 7.23 -2.45
N ARG A 433 -16.30 8.34 -2.78
CA ARG A 433 -15.60 8.51 -4.05
C ARG A 433 -14.32 7.70 -3.97
N LEU A 434 -14.28 6.57 -4.68
CA LEU A 434 -13.21 5.55 -4.61
C LEU A 434 -12.56 5.34 -5.96
N GLY A 435 -11.23 5.24 -5.96
CA GLY A 435 -10.43 4.95 -7.16
C GLY A 435 -9.98 6.18 -7.91
N SER A 436 -9.61 5.99 -9.16
CA SER A 436 -8.95 7.00 -10.00
C SER A 436 -9.96 7.94 -10.64
N TYR A 437 -9.75 9.25 -10.44
CA TYR A 437 -10.56 10.31 -11.07
C TYR A 437 -9.67 11.34 -11.73
N PRO A 438 -10.16 11.94 -12.84
CA PRO A 438 -9.45 13.00 -13.54
C PRO A 438 -9.50 14.32 -12.78
N CYS A 439 -8.38 15.05 -12.81
CA CYS A 439 -8.26 16.41 -12.32
C CYS A 439 -7.58 17.27 -13.39
N VAL A 440 -8.18 18.42 -13.72
CA VAL A 440 -7.64 19.41 -14.65
C VAL A 440 -6.90 20.48 -13.84
N LEU A 441 -5.60 20.64 -14.11
CA LEU A 441 -4.72 21.55 -13.39
C LEU A 441 -4.69 22.95 -14.01
N ASP A 442 -4.66 23.97 -13.18
CA ASP A 442 -4.39 25.35 -13.61
C ASP A 442 -2.92 25.47 -14.04
N LYS A 443 -2.68 25.98 -15.25
CA LYS A 443 -1.33 26.12 -15.86
C LYS A 443 -0.40 27.05 -15.07
N ALA A 444 -0.93 27.93 -14.25
CA ALA A 444 -0.14 28.82 -13.39
C ALA A 444 0.22 28.20 -12.04
N SER A 445 -0.27 26.99 -11.74
CA SER A 445 -0.10 26.31 -10.46
C SER A 445 1.27 25.65 -10.29
N LYS A 446 1.71 25.47 -9.04
CA LYS A 446 2.86 24.63 -8.71
C LYS A 446 2.59 23.16 -9.07
N ALA A 447 1.36 22.68 -8.84
CA ALA A 447 0.96 21.35 -9.22
C ALA A 447 1.18 21.10 -10.72
N TYR A 448 0.70 21.98 -11.60
CA TYR A 448 0.94 21.85 -13.04
C TYR A 448 2.45 21.81 -13.39
N ALA A 449 3.25 22.66 -12.76
CA ALA A 449 4.69 22.66 -12.98
C ALA A 449 5.37 21.35 -12.55
N LEU A 450 4.86 20.69 -11.50
CA LEU A 450 5.36 19.40 -10.99
C LEU A 450 4.94 18.21 -11.84
N TYR A 451 3.66 18.15 -12.24
CA TYR A 451 3.16 17.04 -13.04
C TYR A 451 3.55 17.14 -14.53
N GLY A 452 3.63 18.35 -15.06
CA GLY A 452 3.91 18.58 -16.48
C GLY A 452 2.76 18.24 -17.43
N GLU A 453 1.59 17.96 -16.91
CA GLU A 453 0.39 17.54 -17.64
C GLU A 453 -0.82 18.38 -17.22
N GLU A 454 -1.74 18.67 -18.15
CA GLU A 454 -2.95 19.45 -17.88
C GLU A 454 -4.03 18.63 -17.20
N THR A 455 -4.15 17.35 -17.57
CA THR A 455 -5.11 16.43 -16.94
C THR A 455 -4.37 15.27 -16.30
N ILE A 456 -4.55 15.13 -15.01
CA ILE A 456 -3.96 14.06 -14.21
C ILE A 456 -5.06 13.14 -13.68
N TYR A 457 -4.65 11.94 -13.24
CA TYR A 457 -5.56 10.95 -12.65
C TYR A 457 -5.03 10.54 -11.31
N GLU A 458 -5.82 10.75 -10.25
CA GLU A 458 -5.43 10.42 -8.87
C GLU A 458 -6.45 9.56 -8.18
N ARG A 459 -5.99 8.75 -7.20
CA ARG A 459 -6.87 7.87 -6.42
C ARG A 459 -7.50 8.63 -5.27
N HIS A 460 -8.78 8.38 -5.06
CA HIS A 460 -9.61 9.03 -4.04
C HIS A 460 -10.18 8.01 -3.05
N ARG A 461 -10.40 8.47 -1.81
CA ARG A 461 -11.10 7.74 -0.75
C ARG A 461 -11.74 8.73 0.21
N HIS A 462 -12.83 9.38 -0.19
CA HIS A 462 -13.51 10.39 0.62
C HIS A 462 -14.99 10.54 0.22
N ARG A 463 -15.75 11.22 1.06
CA ARG A 463 -17.18 11.52 0.84
C ARG A 463 -17.45 13.00 0.72
N TYR A 464 -16.76 13.82 1.52
CA TYR A 464 -16.97 15.25 1.64
C TYR A 464 -16.06 16.01 0.68
N GLU A 465 -16.58 17.12 0.17
CA GLU A 465 -15.95 17.95 -0.86
C GLU A 465 -15.97 19.42 -0.44
N VAL A 466 -15.19 20.25 -1.14
CA VAL A 466 -15.23 21.71 -0.96
C VAL A 466 -16.60 22.24 -1.39
N ASN A 467 -17.25 22.99 -0.52
CA ASN A 467 -18.53 23.61 -0.81
C ASN A 467 -18.36 24.77 -1.81
N ASN A 468 -19.02 24.66 -2.96
CA ASN A 468 -18.90 25.61 -4.05
C ASN A 468 -19.33 27.04 -3.69
N ASP A 469 -20.19 27.24 -2.68
CA ASP A 469 -20.64 28.55 -2.22
C ASP A 469 -19.48 29.42 -1.67
N PHE A 470 -18.40 28.78 -1.20
CA PHE A 470 -17.25 29.45 -0.63
C PHE A 470 -16.09 29.67 -1.61
N ARG A 471 -16.12 29.11 -2.82
CA ARG A 471 -15.02 29.19 -3.79
C ARG A 471 -14.62 30.63 -4.13
N ALA A 472 -15.62 31.50 -4.33
CA ALA A 472 -15.37 32.88 -4.69
C ALA A 472 -14.58 33.63 -3.61
N VAL A 473 -14.97 33.51 -2.34
CA VAL A 473 -14.29 34.19 -1.22
C VAL A 473 -12.89 33.61 -0.96
N LEU A 474 -12.69 32.31 -1.14
CA LEU A 474 -11.38 31.68 -1.01
C LEU A 474 -10.41 32.23 -2.06
N THR A 475 -10.86 32.32 -3.30
CA THR A 475 -10.04 32.84 -4.42
C THR A 475 -9.77 34.33 -4.26
N GLU A 476 -10.76 35.13 -3.87
CA GLU A 476 -10.60 36.57 -3.60
C GLU A 476 -9.53 36.84 -2.51
N LYS A 477 -9.45 35.95 -1.51
CA LYS A 477 -8.48 36.06 -0.42
C LYS A 477 -7.10 35.47 -0.74
N GLY A 478 -6.90 34.93 -1.96
CA GLY A 478 -5.60 34.53 -2.46
C GLY A 478 -5.33 33.03 -2.46
N MET A 479 -6.33 32.18 -2.19
CA MET A 479 -6.19 30.74 -2.39
C MET A 479 -6.43 30.39 -3.85
N LEU A 480 -5.47 29.74 -4.49
CA LEU A 480 -5.62 29.19 -5.84
C LEU A 480 -6.27 27.82 -5.77
N LEU A 481 -7.41 27.63 -6.42
CA LEU A 481 -8.03 26.31 -6.61
C LEU A 481 -7.37 25.69 -7.83
N SER A 482 -6.22 25.06 -7.62
CA SER A 482 -5.26 24.68 -8.65
C SER A 482 -5.60 23.41 -9.42
N GLY A 483 -6.58 22.62 -8.95
CA GLY A 483 -7.08 21.44 -9.63
C GLY A 483 -8.60 21.33 -9.50
N LEU A 484 -9.27 21.06 -10.62
CA LEU A 484 -10.73 20.91 -10.67
C LEU A 484 -11.10 19.62 -11.40
N SER A 485 -12.27 19.05 -11.09
CA SER A 485 -12.88 18.01 -11.92
C SER A 485 -13.10 18.55 -13.35
N PRO A 486 -13.16 17.70 -14.41
CA PRO A 486 -13.32 18.16 -15.79
C PRO A 486 -14.57 19.01 -16.05
N ASP A 487 -15.63 18.82 -15.28
CA ASP A 487 -16.85 19.64 -15.31
C ASP A 487 -16.75 20.92 -14.46
N GLY A 488 -15.61 21.13 -13.78
CA GLY A 488 -15.33 22.27 -12.93
C GLY A 488 -16.09 22.32 -11.61
N ARG A 489 -16.87 21.29 -11.27
CA ARG A 489 -17.73 21.29 -10.05
C ARG A 489 -16.98 20.97 -8.78
N ILE A 490 -15.98 20.09 -8.83
CA ILE A 490 -15.26 19.59 -7.65
C ILE A 490 -13.89 20.24 -7.60
N VAL A 491 -13.49 20.70 -6.42
CA VAL A 491 -12.14 21.19 -6.16
C VAL A 491 -11.28 20.02 -5.71
N GLU A 492 -10.29 19.67 -6.53
CA GLU A 492 -9.38 18.54 -6.30
C GLU A 492 -8.07 18.95 -5.65
N MET A 493 -7.64 20.22 -5.88
CA MET A 493 -6.39 20.74 -5.32
C MET A 493 -6.51 22.23 -5.02
N CYS A 494 -5.78 22.67 -4.00
CA CYS A 494 -5.62 24.07 -3.67
C CYS A 494 -4.17 24.40 -3.28
N GLU A 495 -3.79 25.67 -3.50
CA GLU A 495 -2.45 26.19 -3.26
C GLU A 495 -2.48 27.61 -2.71
N LEU A 496 -1.42 28.00 -2.01
CA LEU A 496 -1.11 29.39 -1.71
C LEU A 496 0.06 29.84 -2.60
N PRO A 497 -0.17 30.65 -3.65
CA PRO A 497 0.87 31.06 -4.60
C PRO A 497 2.06 31.75 -3.96
N ASP A 498 1.80 32.61 -2.96
CA ASP A 498 2.83 33.40 -2.24
C ASP A 498 3.58 32.60 -1.17
N HIS A 499 3.28 31.30 -1.04
CA HIS A 499 3.99 30.41 -0.12
C HIS A 499 5.05 29.60 -0.89
N PRO A 500 6.24 29.34 -0.32
CA PRO A 500 7.27 28.53 -0.99
C PRO A 500 6.72 27.18 -1.52
N PHE A 501 6.01 26.46 -0.67
CA PHE A 501 5.27 25.26 -1.04
C PHE A 501 4.11 25.07 -0.07
N PHE A 502 2.90 25.41 -0.48
CA PHE A 502 1.67 25.09 0.23
C PHE A 502 0.72 24.51 -0.78
N VAL A 503 0.68 23.20 -0.86
CA VAL A 503 -0.12 22.44 -1.81
C VAL A 503 -0.95 21.42 -1.05
N ALA A 504 -2.23 21.34 -1.39
CA ALA A 504 -3.10 20.32 -0.81
C ALA A 504 -3.99 19.70 -1.88
N THR A 505 -4.26 18.41 -1.75
CA THR A 505 -5.07 17.62 -2.69
C THR A 505 -6.12 16.81 -1.96
N GLN A 506 -7.29 16.68 -2.56
CA GLN A 506 -8.36 15.81 -2.08
C GLN A 506 -8.05 14.33 -2.31
N ALA A 507 -7.16 14.06 -3.24
CA ALA A 507 -6.71 12.71 -3.59
C ALA A 507 -5.70 12.11 -2.59
N HIS A 508 -5.32 10.86 -2.85
CA HIS A 508 -4.30 10.09 -2.16
C HIS A 508 -3.12 9.77 -3.11
N PRO A 509 -2.28 10.76 -3.45
CA PRO A 509 -1.15 10.58 -4.37
C PRO A 509 -0.08 9.61 -3.83
N GLU A 510 -0.02 9.41 -2.51
CA GLU A 510 0.85 8.43 -1.87
C GLU A 510 0.64 7.01 -2.40
N LEU A 511 -0.58 6.66 -2.78
CA LEU A 511 -0.93 5.33 -3.30
C LEU A 511 -0.33 5.05 -4.68
N LYS A 512 0.05 6.11 -5.43
CA LYS A 512 0.63 6.00 -6.78
C LYS A 512 2.14 6.17 -6.82
N SER A 513 2.78 6.52 -5.70
CA SER A 513 4.21 6.70 -5.65
C SER A 513 4.96 5.36 -5.77
N ARG A 514 6.07 5.36 -6.52
CA ARG A 514 6.95 4.21 -6.77
C ARG A 514 8.39 4.59 -6.46
N PRO A 515 9.25 3.67 -6.01
CA PRO A 515 10.65 4.01 -5.69
C PRO A 515 11.45 4.45 -6.92
N ASN A 516 11.15 3.88 -8.09
CA ASN A 516 11.76 4.25 -9.38
C ASN A 516 11.01 5.35 -10.14
N ARG A 517 9.83 5.74 -9.68
CA ARG A 517 8.97 6.81 -10.25
C ARG A 517 8.24 7.54 -9.13
N PRO A 518 8.96 8.36 -8.35
CA PRO A 518 8.38 9.12 -7.24
C PRO A 518 7.24 10.01 -7.71
N HIS A 519 6.19 10.08 -6.88
CA HIS A 519 5.03 10.92 -7.21
C HIS A 519 5.42 12.41 -7.25
N PRO A 520 4.98 13.19 -8.26
CA PRO A 520 5.40 14.57 -8.45
C PRO A 520 5.21 15.48 -7.24
N LEU A 521 4.07 15.38 -6.53
CA LEU A 521 3.81 16.19 -5.33
C LEU A 521 4.77 15.89 -4.19
N PHE A 522 5.10 14.62 -3.95
CA PHE A 522 6.06 14.22 -2.91
C PHE A 522 7.48 14.62 -3.28
N LYS A 523 7.85 14.47 -4.56
CA LYS A 523 9.15 14.94 -5.06
C LYS A 523 9.30 16.44 -4.86
N GLY A 524 8.32 17.24 -5.30
CA GLY A 524 8.36 18.71 -5.14
C GLY A 524 8.29 19.17 -3.69
N PHE A 525 7.54 18.47 -2.83
CA PHE A 525 7.48 18.76 -1.41
C PHE A 525 8.84 18.53 -0.72
N VAL A 526 9.51 17.40 -1.02
CA VAL A 526 10.85 17.12 -0.46
C VAL A 526 11.88 18.12 -1.00
N GLU A 527 11.81 18.48 -2.28
CA GLU A 527 12.66 19.53 -2.86
C GLU A 527 12.49 20.87 -2.12
N ALA A 528 11.26 21.28 -1.88
CA ALA A 528 10.96 22.50 -1.12
C ALA A 528 11.47 22.42 0.33
N ALA A 529 11.32 21.25 0.98
CA ALA A 529 11.83 21.01 2.33
C ALA A 529 13.36 21.08 2.39
N LEU A 530 14.07 20.55 1.40
CA LEU A 530 15.54 20.67 1.26
C LEU A 530 15.97 22.14 1.07
N GLY A 531 15.17 22.91 0.34
CA GLY A 531 15.42 24.35 0.15
C GLY A 531 15.08 25.23 1.36
N TYR A 532 14.28 24.72 2.30
CA TYR A 532 13.87 25.44 3.49
C TYR A 532 14.99 25.37 4.55
N LYS A 533 15.80 26.44 4.61
CA LYS A 533 16.83 26.62 5.65
C LYS A 533 16.35 27.71 6.61
N LYS A 534 16.26 27.38 7.89
CA LYS A 534 16.06 28.39 8.96
C LYS A 534 17.33 29.20 9.19
#